data_a561d51d2853efeb89c60e8ba286f319
#
_entry.id   a561d51d2853efeb89c60e8ba286f319
#
_cell.length_a   1.000
_cell.length_b   1.000
_cell.length_c   1.000
_cell.angle_alpha   90.00
_cell.angle_beta   90.00
_cell.angle_gamma   90.00
#
_symmetry.space_group_name_H-M   'P 1'
#
loop_
_entity.id
_entity.type
_entity.pdbx_description
1 polymer ?
#
loop_
_entity_poly.entity_id
_entity_poly.type
_entity_poly.pdbx_seq_one_letter_code
_entity_poly.pdbx_strand_id
1 'polypeptide(L)'
;RGLGDVYKRQLYARLSSLDPEGAASTDAANRRYVERNLEIVLAGGKPLSFWKRNWLAPPRGPGWVISRDVPELDGRIALRTARMMQEGAVEEAASLGPCSATAERTLGLALIRSMLRGKISRENCQIQLALATRQYAKRQRTWLKREQWLRKLPASPADSPRDLAERIMKELESSPSFIRR
;
A
#
# COMPACT_ATOMS: atom_id res chain seq x y z
N ARG A 1 -27.45 -16.81 1.91
CA ARG A 1 -26.61 -16.79 0.66
C ARG A 1 -27.26 -16.04 -0.52
N GLY A 2 -28.61 -15.83 -0.57
CA GLY A 2 -29.30 -15.27 -1.74
C GLY A 2 -29.22 -13.74 -1.94
N LEU A 3 -29.42 -12.93 -0.90
CA LEU A 3 -29.54 -11.46 -1.03
C LEU A 3 -28.22 -10.78 -1.47
N GLY A 4 -27.09 -11.22 -0.96
CA GLY A 4 -25.78 -10.67 -1.35
C GLY A 4 -25.41 -10.94 -2.81
N ASP A 5 -25.81 -12.10 -3.35
CA ASP A 5 -25.55 -12.48 -4.73
C ASP A 5 -26.50 -11.78 -5.73
N VAL A 6 -27.74 -11.50 -5.31
CA VAL A 6 -28.68 -10.70 -6.11
C VAL A 6 -28.17 -9.26 -6.22
N TYR A 7 -27.79 -8.66 -5.11
CA TYR A 7 -27.25 -7.30 -5.08
C TYR A 7 -25.97 -7.15 -5.91
N LYS A 8 -25.03 -8.11 -5.79
CA LYS A 8 -23.82 -8.12 -6.59
C LYS A 8 -24.11 -8.19 -8.10
N ARG A 9 -25.07 -9.03 -8.52
CA ARG A 9 -25.48 -9.13 -9.93
C ARG A 9 -26.10 -7.82 -10.44
N GLN A 10 -26.89 -7.13 -9.63
CA GLN A 10 -27.48 -5.83 -9.98
C GLN A 10 -26.39 -4.77 -10.16
N LEU A 11 -25.39 -4.72 -9.26
CA LEU A 11 -24.26 -3.80 -9.39
C LEU A 11 -23.43 -4.07 -10.66
N TYR A 12 -23.19 -5.35 -10.96
CA TYR A 12 -22.46 -5.73 -12.17
C TYR A 12 -23.25 -5.41 -13.44
N ALA A 13 -24.56 -5.66 -13.46
CA ALA A 13 -25.43 -5.28 -14.58
C ALA A 13 -25.42 -3.76 -14.79
N ARG A 14 -25.46 -2.97 -13.71
CA ARG A 14 -25.36 -1.51 -13.79
C ARG A 14 -23.99 -1.06 -14.30
N LEU A 15 -22.89 -1.68 -13.85
CA LEU A 15 -21.56 -1.41 -14.40
C LEU A 15 -21.50 -1.73 -15.89
N SER A 16 -22.05 -2.88 -16.30
CA SER A 16 -22.09 -3.31 -17.70
C SER A 16 -22.90 -2.36 -18.59
N SER A 17 -23.96 -1.74 -18.08
CA SER A 17 -24.75 -0.76 -18.83
C SER A 17 -24.03 0.58 -18.99
N LEU A 18 -23.20 0.98 -18.03
CA LEU A 18 -22.47 2.25 -18.04
C LEU A 18 -21.11 2.15 -18.71
N ASP A 19 -20.45 0.99 -18.62
CA ASP A 19 -19.12 0.73 -19.13
C ASP A 19 -18.97 -0.76 -19.50
N PRO A 20 -19.44 -1.20 -20.66
CA PRO A 20 -19.35 -2.60 -21.10
C PRO A 20 -17.92 -3.13 -21.15
N GLU A 21 -16.96 -2.32 -21.65
CA GLU A 21 -15.53 -2.68 -21.74
C GLU A 21 -14.92 -2.82 -20.33
N GLY A 22 -15.18 -1.87 -19.43
CA GLY A 22 -14.74 -1.92 -18.05
C GLY A 22 -15.33 -3.10 -17.28
N ALA A 23 -16.62 -3.40 -17.49
CA ALA A 23 -17.28 -4.55 -16.91
C ALA A 23 -16.66 -5.89 -17.38
N ALA A 24 -16.41 -6.05 -18.68
CA ALA A 24 -15.76 -7.24 -19.23
C ALA A 24 -14.37 -7.51 -18.62
N SER A 25 -13.66 -6.46 -18.23
CA SER A 25 -12.35 -6.54 -17.57
C SER A 25 -12.44 -6.69 -16.02
N THR A 26 -13.66 -6.73 -15.48
CA THR A 26 -13.91 -6.79 -14.02
C THR A 26 -14.34 -8.19 -13.62
N ASP A 27 -13.67 -8.75 -12.59
CA ASP A 27 -14.10 -10.02 -12.00
C ASP A 27 -15.49 -9.85 -11.34
N ALA A 28 -16.54 -10.34 -12.02
CA ALA A 28 -17.91 -10.30 -11.55
C ALA A 28 -18.14 -11.07 -10.24
N ALA A 29 -17.29 -12.04 -9.89
CA ALA A 29 -17.36 -12.78 -8.65
C ALA A 29 -16.89 -11.93 -7.46
N ASN A 30 -15.99 -10.98 -7.68
CA ASN A 30 -15.43 -10.12 -6.65
C ASN A 30 -16.25 -8.85 -6.47
N ARG A 31 -17.20 -8.89 -5.52
CA ARG A 31 -18.10 -7.78 -5.19
C ARG A 31 -17.34 -6.45 -4.98
N ARG A 32 -16.21 -6.47 -4.28
CA ARG A 32 -15.44 -5.26 -3.98
C ARG A 32 -14.88 -4.59 -5.24
N TYR A 33 -14.46 -5.38 -6.24
CA TYR A 33 -14.02 -4.82 -7.53
C TYR A 33 -15.18 -4.25 -8.33
N VAL A 34 -16.32 -4.91 -8.32
CA VAL A 34 -17.53 -4.41 -9.00
C VAL A 34 -17.97 -3.08 -8.38
N GLU A 35 -18.08 -3.01 -7.05
CA GLU A 35 -18.45 -1.78 -6.33
C GLU A 35 -17.44 -0.66 -6.63
N ARG A 36 -16.15 -0.94 -6.53
CA ARG A 36 -15.11 0.07 -6.76
C ARG A 36 -15.09 0.58 -8.19
N ASN A 37 -15.24 -0.29 -9.17
CA ASN A 37 -15.26 0.10 -10.57
C ASN A 37 -16.51 0.91 -10.90
N LEU A 38 -17.67 0.55 -10.33
CA LEU A 38 -18.89 1.32 -10.47
C LEU A 38 -18.77 2.71 -9.82
N GLU A 39 -18.19 2.82 -8.63
CA GLU A 39 -17.89 4.10 -7.98
C GLU A 39 -17.02 5.01 -8.87
N ILE A 40 -15.96 4.46 -9.50
CA ILE A 40 -15.10 5.22 -10.39
C ILE A 40 -15.86 5.77 -11.60
N VAL A 41 -16.72 4.95 -12.22
CA VAL A 41 -17.51 5.35 -13.38
C VAL A 41 -18.52 6.43 -13.00
N LEU A 42 -19.24 6.25 -11.86
CA LEU A 42 -20.26 7.19 -11.39
C LEU A 42 -19.64 8.53 -10.93
N ALA A 43 -18.56 8.48 -10.19
CA ALA A 43 -17.90 9.70 -9.68
C ALA A 43 -17.10 10.41 -10.76
N GLY A 44 -16.47 9.66 -11.67
CA GLY A 44 -15.61 10.21 -12.71
C GLY A 44 -16.33 10.64 -13.98
N GLY A 45 -17.58 10.25 -14.16
CA GLY A 45 -18.40 10.55 -15.35
C GLY A 45 -17.84 9.99 -16.67
N LYS A 46 -16.87 9.07 -16.61
CA LYS A 46 -16.22 8.45 -17.77
C LYS A 46 -16.02 6.96 -17.56
N PRO A 47 -15.96 6.15 -18.65
CA PRO A 47 -15.70 4.72 -18.56
C PRO A 47 -14.41 4.39 -17.79
N LEU A 48 -14.38 3.24 -17.11
CA LEU A 48 -13.19 2.75 -16.41
C LEU A 48 -11.99 2.56 -17.36
N SER A 49 -12.26 2.12 -18.59
CA SER A 49 -11.27 2.00 -19.66
C SER A 49 -10.56 3.31 -19.99
N PHE A 50 -11.28 4.44 -19.93
CA PHE A 50 -10.69 5.77 -20.10
C PHE A 50 -9.69 6.07 -18.96
N TRP A 51 -10.08 5.83 -17.73
CA TRP A 51 -9.21 6.06 -16.57
C TRP A 51 -8.01 5.11 -16.57
N LYS A 52 -8.20 3.83 -16.90
CA LYS A 52 -7.11 2.85 -17.00
C LYS A 52 -6.07 3.23 -18.05
N ARG A 53 -6.48 3.69 -19.23
CA ARG A 53 -5.55 4.18 -20.27
C ARG A 53 -4.71 5.34 -19.77
N ASN A 54 -5.31 6.27 -19.05
CA ASN A 54 -4.58 7.42 -18.47
C ASN A 54 -3.66 7.03 -17.30
N TRP A 55 -4.02 5.98 -16.53
CA TRP A 55 -3.16 5.46 -15.46
C TRP A 55 -1.97 4.64 -15.99
N LEU A 56 -2.09 4.07 -17.16
CA LEU A 56 -1.02 3.33 -17.82
C LEU A 56 -0.06 4.25 -18.57
N ALA A 57 -0.30 5.55 -18.58
CA ALA A 57 0.67 6.50 -19.12
C ALA A 57 2.01 6.34 -18.39
N PRO A 58 3.12 6.27 -19.11
CA PRO A 58 4.43 6.12 -18.50
C PRO A 58 4.67 7.29 -17.54
N PRO A 59 5.33 7.06 -16.39
CA PRO A 59 5.64 8.11 -15.45
C PRO A 59 6.45 9.21 -16.13
N ARG A 60 6.19 10.47 -15.74
CA ARG A 60 6.84 11.64 -16.35
C ARG A 60 8.30 11.84 -15.95
N GLY A 61 8.84 10.96 -15.12
CA GLY A 61 10.23 11.07 -14.66
C GLY A 61 10.80 9.74 -14.19
N PRO A 62 12.10 9.72 -13.87
CA PRO A 62 12.75 8.53 -13.34
C PRO A 62 12.27 8.22 -11.93
N GLY A 63 12.29 6.93 -11.56
CA GLY A 63 11.98 6.47 -10.23
C GLY A 63 12.91 5.34 -9.80
N TRP A 64 13.15 5.23 -8.50
CA TRP A 64 13.98 4.18 -7.92
C TRP A 64 13.24 3.41 -6.85
N VAL A 65 13.51 2.11 -6.78
CA VAL A 65 13.13 1.24 -5.67
C VAL A 65 14.37 0.93 -4.86
N ILE A 66 14.44 1.43 -3.65
CA ILE A 66 15.45 1.03 -2.69
C ILE A 66 15.16 -0.40 -2.28
N SER A 67 16.05 -1.33 -2.62
CA SER A 67 15.91 -2.75 -2.30
C SER A 67 16.91 -3.17 -1.24
N ARG A 68 16.42 -3.86 -0.21
CA ARG A 68 17.22 -4.46 0.86
C ARG A 68 16.98 -5.95 0.93
N ASP A 69 17.95 -6.69 1.41
CA ASP A 69 17.80 -8.10 1.67
C ASP A 69 16.74 -8.38 2.74
N VAL A 70 16.06 -9.52 2.62
CA VAL A 70 14.94 -9.85 3.51
C VAL A 70 15.40 -9.94 4.97
N PRO A 71 16.50 -10.64 5.31
CA PRO A 71 16.95 -10.71 6.70
C PRO A 71 17.30 -9.33 7.29
N GLU A 72 17.94 -8.45 6.50
CA GLU A 72 18.24 -7.08 6.93
C GLU A 72 16.94 -6.28 7.18
N LEU A 73 15.98 -6.37 6.25
CA LEU A 73 14.69 -5.68 6.39
C LEU A 73 13.93 -6.18 7.62
N ASP A 74 13.96 -7.48 7.89
CA ASP A 74 13.31 -8.07 9.06
C ASP A 74 13.94 -7.61 10.38
N GLY A 75 15.26 -7.47 10.42
CA GLY A 75 15.97 -6.88 11.56
C GLY A 75 15.60 -5.42 11.79
N ARG A 76 15.53 -4.61 10.72
CA ARG A 76 15.09 -3.21 10.80
C ARG A 76 13.64 -3.09 11.28
N ILE A 77 12.76 -3.96 10.82
CA ILE A 77 11.35 -3.98 11.27
C ILE A 77 11.29 -4.31 12.77
N ALA A 78 12.03 -5.31 13.23
CA ALA A 78 12.06 -5.68 14.65
C ALA A 78 12.55 -4.52 15.52
N LEU A 79 13.66 -3.88 15.12
CA LEU A 79 14.21 -2.73 15.84
C LEU A 79 13.25 -1.54 15.84
N ARG A 80 12.64 -1.23 14.69
CA ARG A 80 11.65 -0.14 14.58
C ARG A 80 10.43 -0.38 15.45
N THR A 81 9.89 -1.59 15.46
CA THR A 81 8.71 -1.90 16.30
C THR A 81 9.04 -1.84 17.78
N ALA A 82 10.24 -2.27 18.20
CA ALA A 82 10.69 -2.10 19.58
C ALA A 82 10.76 -0.63 19.98
N ARG A 83 11.38 0.22 19.14
CA ARG A 83 11.43 1.67 19.35
C ARG A 83 10.07 2.31 19.42
N MET A 84 9.17 2.03 18.49
CA MET A 84 7.80 2.56 18.51
C MET A 84 7.09 2.26 19.82
N MET A 85 7.24 1.05 20.35
CA MET A 85 6.64 0.67 21.63
C MET A 85 7.24 1.41 22.84
N GLN A 86 8.44 1.96 22.71
CA GLN A 86 9.16 2.71 23.79
C GLN A 86 9.03 4.23 23.62
N GLU A 87 8.88 4.72 22.39
CA GLU A 87 9.04 6.13 22.01
C GLU A 87 7.69 6.81 21.66
N GLY A 88 6.60 6.44 22.33
CA GLY A 88 5.35 7.22 22.31
C GLY A 88 4.18 6.62 21.52
N ALA A 89 4.34 5.52 20.76
CA ALA A 89 3.23 4.95 20.01
C ALA A 89 2.08 4.42 20.90
N VAL A 90 2.40 4.02 22.11
CA VAL A 90 1.42 3.54 23.10
C VAL A 90 0.62 4.72 23.66
N GLU A 91 1.29 5.78 24.02
CA GLU A 91 0.73 7.03 24.52
C GLU A 91 -0.13 7.73 23.46
N GLU A 92 0.38 7.76 22.20
CA GLU A 92 -0.38 8.26 21.06
C GLU A 92 -1.68 7.46 20.88
N ALA A 93 -1.61 6.14 20.82
CA ALA A 93 -2.80 5.29 20.68
C ALA A 93 -3.78 5.41 21.85
N ALA A 94 -3.29 5.67 23.06
CA ALA A 94 -4.11 5.88 24.25
C ALA A 94 -4.84 7.23 24.20
N SER A 95 -4.19 8.28 23.69
CA SER A 95 -4.77 9.62 23.56
C SER A 95 -5.79 9.75 22.44
N LEU A 96 -5.76 8.85 21.44
CA LEU A 96 -6.70 8.85 20.32
C LEU A 96 -8.11 8.46 20.79
N GLY A 97 -9.05 9.38 20.63
CA GLY A 97 -10.48 9.13 20.78
C GLY A 97 -11.05 8.17 19.69
N PRO A 98 -12.38 8.18 19.50
CA PRO A 98 -13.02 7.44 18.41
C PRO A 98 -12.46 7.86 17.06
N CYS A 99 -12.04 6.90 16.27
CA CYS A 99 -11.45 7.14 14.96
C CYS A 99 -12.39 6.70 13.83
N SER A 100 -12.18 7.22 12.62
CA SER A 100 -12.87 6.72 11.44
C SER A 100 -12.52 5.26 11.17
N ALA A 101 -13.41 4.53 10.47
CA ALA A 101 -13.17 3.14 10.09
C ALA A 101 -11.86 2.93 9.30
N THR A 102 -11.40 3.95 8.58
CA THR A 102 -10.11 3.93 7.86
C THR A 102 -8.94 4.07 8.82
N ALA A 103 -9.01 5.00 9.78
CA ALA A 103 -7.97 5.19 10.78
C ALA A 103 -7.82 3.97 11.70
N GLU A 104 -8.93 3.32 12.07
CA GLU A 104 -8.90 2.06 12.85
C GLU A 104 -8.15 0.92 12.15
N ARG A 105 -8.04 0.97 10.81
CA ARG A 105 -7.28 0.00 10.01
C ARG A 105 -5.79 0.34 9.90
N THR A 106 -5.34 1.42 10.53
CA THR A 106 -3.92 1.76 10.55
C THR A 106 -3.12 0.63 11.18
N LEU A 107 -2.00 0.30 10.51
CA LEU A 107 -1.15 -0.80 10.92
C LEU A 107 -0.66 -0.60 12.36
N GLY A 108 -1.04 -1.51 13.25
CA GLY A 108 -0.64 -1.51 14.65
C GLY A 108 -1.65 -0.89 15.63
N LEU A 109 -2.51 0.05 15.22
CA LEU A 109 -3.43 0.72 16.14
C LEU A 109 -4.34 -0.27 16.88
N ALA A 110 -4.96 -1.21 16.16
CA ALA A 110 -5.82 -2.23 16.75
C ALA A 110 -5.07 -3.13 17.76
N LEU A 111 -3.81 -3.44 17.48
CA LEU A 111 -2.96 -4.25 18.36
C LEU A 111 -2.62 -3.48 19.64
N ILE A 112 -2.19 -2.23 19.54
CA ILE A 112 -1.86 -1.39 20.68
C ILE A 112 -3.11 -1.16 21.54
N ARG A 113 -4.26 -0.87 20.93
CA ARG A 113 -5.54 -0.75 21.67
C ARG A 113 -5.96 -2.05 22.35
N SER A 114 -5.66 -3.21 21.75
CA SER A 114 -5.91 -4.52 22.37
C SER A 114 -5.02 -4.74 23.60
N MET A 115 -3.76 -4.32 23.52
CA MET A 115 -2.83 -4.33 24.63
C MET A 115 -3.28 -3.37 25.78
N LEU A 116 -3.65 -2.14 25.43
CA LEU A 116 -4.16 -1.17 26.40
C LEU A 116 -5.42 -1.65 27.14
N ARG A 117 -6.24 -2.49 26.49
CA ARG A 117 -7.41 -3.13 27.11
C ARG A 117 -7.07 -4.42 27.87
N GLY A 118 -5.79 -4.77 28.03
CA GLY A 118 -5.34 -5.96 28.73
C GLY A 118 -5.62 -7.29 28.00
N LYS A 119 -5.99 -7.26 26.72
CA LYS A 119 -6.30 -8.48 25.94
C LYS A 119 -5.05 -9.23 25.49
N ILE A 120 -3.95 -8.55 25.30
CA ILE A 120 -2.65 -9.13 24.95
C ILE A 120 -1.54 -8.44 25.76
N SER A 121 -0.44 -9.16 26.00
CA SER A 121 0.73 -8.59 26.67
C SER A 121 1.46 -7.59 25.75
N ARG A 122 2.30 -6.72 26.34
CA ARG A 122 3.15 -5.78 25.61
C ARG A 122 4.10 -6.51 24.67
N GLU A 123 4.69 -7.60 25.11
CA GLU A 123 5.57 -8.43 24.32
C GLU A 123 4.84 -9.03 23.11
N ASN A 124 3.66 -9.63 23.34
CA ASN A 124 2.85 -10.19 22.26
C ASN A 124 2.39 -9.11 21.26
N CYS A 125 2.04 -7.91 21.74
CA CYS A 125 1.71 -6.78 20.88
C CYS A 125 2.90 -6.43 19.95
N GLN A 126 4.11 -6.35 20.48
CA GLN A 126 5.32 -6.05 19.72
C GLN A 126 5.61 -7.13 18.66
N ILE A 127 5.50 -8.41 19.03
CA ILE A 127 5.68 -9.53 18.10
C ILE A 127 4.66 -9.47 16.97
N GLN A 128 3.39 -9.29 17.28
CA GLN A 128 2.33 -9.22 16.27
C GLN A 128 2.46 -7.99 15.38
N LEU A 129 2.90 -6.85 15.93
CA LEU A 129 3.16 -5.63 15.16
C LEU A 129 4.31 -5.83 14.17
N ALA A 130 5.41 -6.47 14.59
CA ALA A 130 6.52 -6.81 13.72
C ALA A 130 6.07 -7.77 12.59
N LEU A 131 5.29 -8.79 12.92
CA LEU A 131 4.76 -9.74 11.94
C LEU A 131 3.86 -9.06 10.90
N ALA A 132 2.93 -8.22 11.35
CA ALA A 132 2.03 -7.48 10.46
C ALA A 132 2.81 -6.52 9.54
N THR A 133 3.88 -5.88 10.08
CA THR A 133 4.77 -5.01 9.30
C THR A 133 5.55 -5.78 8.23
N ARG A 134 6.07 -6.99 8.56
CA ARG A 134 6.72 -7.88 7.57
C ARG A 134 5.77 -8.28 6.45
N GLN A 135 4.52 -8.64 6.80
CA GLN A 135 3.50 -8.97 5.81
C GLN A 135 3.19 -7.78 4.90
N TYR A 136 3.14 -6.57 5.46
CA TYR A 136 2.95 -5.35 4.67
C TYR A 136 4.14 -5.09 3.74
N ALA A 137 5.37 -5.19 4.23
CA ALA A 137 6.58 -5.07 3.42
C ALA A 137 6.64 -6.11 2.28
N LYS A 138 6.21 -7.36 2.54
CA LYS A 138 6.09 -8.40 1.50
C LYS A 138 5.12 -7.98 0.38
N ARG A 139 3.95 -7.42 0.74
CA ARG A 139 2.98 -6.90 -0.25
C ARG A 139 3.54 -5.74 -1.06
N GLN A 140 4.23 -4.77 -0.41
CA GLN A 140 4.90 -3.67 -1.09
C GLN A 140 5.93 -4.17 -2.10
N ARG A 141 6.79 -5.12 -1.70
CA ARG A 141 7.80 -5.72 -2.60
C ARG A 141 7.15 -6.43 -3.80
N THR A 142 6.03 -7.13 -3.59
CA THR A 142 5.30 -7.80 -4.66
C THR A 142 4.69 -6.79 -5.63
N TRP A 143 4.17 -5.67 -5.13
CA TRP A 143 3.64 -4.60 -5.94
C TRP A 143 4.76 -3.90 -6.73
N LEU A 144 5.83 -3.50 -6.07
CA LEU A 144 6.98 -2.83 -6.68
C LEU A 144 7.68 -3.65 -7.78
N LYS A 145 7.63 -5.00 -7.70
CA LYS A 145 8.13 -5.86 -8.78
C LYS A 145 7.38 -5.72 -10.09
N ARG A 146 6.15 -5.23 -10.08
CA ARG A 146 5.31 -5.02 -11.28
C ARG A 146 5.61 -3.67 -11.94
N GLU A 147 6.21 -2.74 -11.22
CA GLU A 147 6.56 -1.41 -11.69
C GLU A 147 7.89 -1.45 -12.48
N GLN A 148 7.81 -1.89 -13.74
CA GLN A 148 8.99 -2.12 -14.60
C GLN A 148 9.78 -0.85 -14.93
N TRP A 149 9.16 0.32 -14.77
CA TRP A 149 9.79 1.61 -14.99
C TRP A 149 10.70 2.04 -13.84
N LEU A 150 10.61 1.42 -12.68
CA LEU A 150 11.44 1.70 -11.51
C LEU A 150 12.80 1.01 -11.65
N ARG A 151 13.85 1.78 -11.47
CA ARG A 151 15.23 1.26 -11.35
C ARG A 151 15.46 0.70 -9.95
N LYS A 152 16.12 -0.43 -9.85
CA LYS A 152 16.47 -1.01 -8.54
C LYS A 152 17.74 -0.34 -8.02
N LEU A 153 17.67 0.21 -6.81
CA LEU A 153 18.81 0.70 -6.06
C LEU A 153 19.08 -0.25 -4.88
N PRO A 154 20.03 -1.18 -5.00
CA PRO A 154 20.40 -2.02 -3.87
C PRO A 154 20.98 -1.18 -2.74
N ALA A 155 20.53 -1.43 -1.52
CA ALA A 155 21.01 -0.76 -0.33
C ALA A 155 21.59 -1.78 0.66
N SER A 156 22.79 -1.51 1.15
CA SER A 156 23.47 -2.29 2.19
C SER A 156 23.09 -1.81 3.61
N PRO A 157 23.37 -2.58 4.65
CA PRO A 157 23.21 -2.14 6.04
C PRO A 157 24.00 -0.87 6.38
N ALA A 158 25.14 -0.65 5.72
CA ALA A 158 26.03 0.48 5.95
C ALA A 158 25.57 1.76 5.24
N ASP A 159 24.71 1.66 4.21
CA ASP A 159 24.29 2.84 3.44
C ASP A 159 23.40 3.74 4.29
N SER A 160 23.84 4.98 4.47
CA SER A 160 23.00 6.05 5.04
C SER A 160 21.97 6.56 4.03
N PRO A 161 20.93 7.27 4.46
CA PRO A 161 20.00 7.95 3.54
C PRO A 161 20.71 8.91 2.59
N ARG A 162 21.80 9.55 3.04
CA ARG A 162 22.61 10.46 2.25
C ARG A 162 23.33 9.74 1.12
N ASP A 163 23.99 8.61 1.42
CA ASP A 163 24.69 7.81 0.41
C ASP A 163 23.75 7.34 -0.71
N LEU A 164 22.53 6.92 -0.33
CA LEU A 164 21.51 6.53 -1.30
C LEU A 164 21.05 7.72 -2.16
N ALA A 165 20.88 8.90 -1.55
CA ALA A 165 20.50 10.11 -2.28
C ALA A 165 21.62 10.54 -3.24
N GLU A 166 22.89 10.52 -2.83
CA GLU A 166 24.03 10.85 -3.67
C GLU A 166 24.14 9.89 -4.87
N ARG A 167 23.91 8.60 -4.67
CA ARG A 167 23.85 7.62 -5.77
C ARG A 167 22.76 7.91 -6.77
N ILE A 168 21.56 8.27 -6.29
CA ILE A 168 20.43 8.66 -7.16
C ILE A 168 20.78 9.93 -7.95
N MET A 169 21.33 10.94 -7.28
CA MET A 169 21.74 12.19 -7.94
C MET A 169 22.78 11.94 -9.03
N LYS A 170 23.79 11.11 -8.76
CA LYS A 170 24.79 10.74 -9.75
C LYS A 170 24.20 10.02 -10.96
N GLU A 171 23.22 9.13 -10.75
CA GLU A 171 22.52 8.48 -11.86
C GLU A 171 21.67 9.46 -12.68
N LEU A 172 21.05 10.46 -12.03
CA LEU A 172 20.31 11.53 -12.71
C LEU A 172 21.22 12.39 -13.59
N GLU A 173 22.36 12.82 -13.07
CA GLU A 173 23.33 13.64 -13.78
C GLU A 173 23.92 12.90 -15.00
N SER A 174 24.17 11.61 -14.87
CA SER A 174 24.66 10.76 -15.96
C SER A 174 23.62 10.42 -17.02
N SER A 175 22.35 10.74 -16.82
CA SER A 175 21.24 10.43 -17.72
C SER A 175 20.47 11.70 -18.16
N PRO A 176 21.05 12.59 -18.98
CA PRO A 176 20.45 13.88 -19.36
C PRO A 176 19.09 13.80 -20.04
N SER A 177 18.71 12.63 -20.57
CA SER A 177 17.41 12.42 -21.21
C SER A 177 16.19 12.58 -20.28
N PHE A 178 16.40 12.62 -18.96
CA PHE A 178 15.35 12.81 -17.96
C PHE A 178 15.13 14.26 -17.54
N ILE A 179 16.09 15.15 -17.83
CA ILE A 179 16.05 16.56 -17.41
C ILE A 179 15.34 17.44 -18.47
N ARG A 180 15.18 16.95 -19.69
CA ARG A 180 14.61 17.70 -20.82
C ARG A 180 13.24 17.17 -21.26
N ARG A 181 12.25 17.19 -20.38
CA ARG A 181 10.83 17.14 -20.81
C ARG A 181 9.93 17.91 -19.83
#